data_ddc4d3afef30abd67ddf46399bff2a46
#
_entry.id   ddc4d3afef30abd67ddf46399bff2a46
#
_cell.length_a   1.000
_cell.length_b   1.000
_cell.length_c   1.000
_cell.angle_alpha   90.00
_cell.angle_beta   90.00
_cell.angle_gamma   90.00
#
_symmetry.space_group_name_H-M   'P 1'
#
loop_
_entity.id
_entity.type
_entity.pdbx_description
1 polymer ?
#
loop_
_entity_poly.entity_id
_entity_poly.type
_entity_poly.pdbx_seq_one_letter_code
_entity_poly.pdbx_strand_id
1 'polypeptide(L)'
;PTSKAQNRHTTKTDHSAKKSRVRKREAEWKMGRKKGVPEFDETAPDDFDPANPYKDPVAMLEMREHIVREKWIDIEKAKILRDKVRWCYRIEGVNHLQKCRHLVRQYLDATRGIGWGKEGRHPSLHGPKVEEVESD
;
A
#
# COMPACT_ATOMS: atom_id res chain seq x y z
N PRO A 1 -56.79 40.85 19.96
CA PRO A 1 -55.74 41.70 19.45
C PRO A 1 -54.39 41.21 19.90
N THR A 2 -53.39 41.43 19.16
CA THR A 2 -51.95 41.21 19.31
C THR A 2 -51.42 40.01 18.55
N SER A 3 -51.00 40.20 17.28
CA SER A 3 -49.64 40.33 16.86
C SER A 3 -48.72 39.11 17.18
N LYS A 4 -48.52 38.24 16.21
CA LYS A 4 -47.29 37.45 16.08
C LYS A 4 -46.80 37.45 14.65
N ALA A 5 -46.18 38.56 14.26
CA ALA A 5 -45.21 38.57 13.17
C ALA A 5 -43.83 38.47 13.79
N GLN A 6 -43.23 37.28 13.77
CA GLN A 6 -41.83 37.10 14.16
C GLN A 6 -41.14 36.12 13.26
N ASN A 7 -40.17 36.67 12.51
CA ASN A 7 -38.85 36.11 12.26
C ASN A 7 -38.72 34.92 11.30
N ARG A 8 -38.81 35.22 9.99
CA ARG A 8 -38.33 34.30 8.91
C ARG A 8 -37.03 34.77 8.20
N HIS A 9 -36.20 35.59 8.85
CA HIS A 9 -35.04 36.16 8.13
C HIS A 9 -33.66 35.62 8.53
N THR A 10 -33.53 34.66 9.46
CA THR A 10 -32.24 34.23 9.99
C THR A 10 -31.66 32.98 9.32
N THR A 11 -32.39 32.26 8.47
CA THR A 11 -31.92 30.94 7.95
C THR A 11 -31.14 31.02 6.64
N LYS A 12 -31.28 32.10 5.84
CA LYS A 12 -30.59 32.19 4.53
C LYS A 12 -29.14 32.64 4.61
N THR A 13 -28.77 33.46 5.58
CA THR A 13 -27.40 33.96 5.78
C THR A 13 -26.48 32.91 6.34
N ASP A 14 -26.98 32.01 7.17
CA ASP A 14 -26.17 30.94 7.81
C ASP A 14 -25.76 29.83 6.83
N HIS A 15 -26.62 29.53 5.84
CA HIS A 15 -26.32 28.54 4.79
C HIS A 15 -25.27 29.05 3.80
N SER A 16 -25.26 30.35 3.50
CA SER A 16 -24.26 30.95 2.62
C SER A 16 -22.87 30.96 3.27
N ALA A 17 -22.82 31.34 4.55
CA ALA A 17 -21.60 31.36 5.34
C ALA A 17 -20.99 29.94 5.53
N LYS A 18 -21.83 28.91 5.73
CA LYS A 18 -21.38 27.50 5.81
C LYS A 18 -20.83 27.04 4.47
N LYS A 19 -21.47 27.32 3.34
CA LYS A 19 -20.98 26.97 2.00
C LYS A 19 -19.64 27.64 1.68
N SER A 20 -19.44 28.90 2.05
CA SER A 20 -18.17 29.59 1.82
C SER A 20 -17.04 29.03 2.67
N ARG A 21 -17.28 28.65 3.93
CA ARG A 21 -16.30 28.01 4.81
C ARG A 21 -15.89 26.62 4.30
N VAL A 22 -16.83 25.83 3.80
CA VAL A 22 -16.54 24.51 3.21
C VAL A 22 -15.68 24.66 1.96
N ARG A 23 -16.02 25.56 1.03
CA ARG A 23 -15.23 25.84 -0.17
C ARG A 23 -13.81 26.33 0.15
N LYS A 24 -13.65 27.16 1.20
CA LYS A 24 -12.34 27.63 1.64
C LYS A 24 -11.49 26.47 2.18
N ARG A 25 -12.07 25.59 3.00
CA ARG A 25 -11.37 24.39 3.51
C ARG A 25 -10.99 23.40 2.41
N GLU A 26 -11.84 23.21 1.40
CA GLU A 26 -11.52 22.39 0.22
C GLU A 26 -10.41 22.99 -0.64
N ALA A 27 -10.36 24.32 -0.77
CA ALA A 27 -9.29 25.01 -1.47
C ALA A 27 -7.96 24.93 -0.70
N GLU A 28 -7.97 25.08 0.62
CA GLU A 28 -6.79 24.91 1.48
C GLU A 28 -6.28 23.47 1.45
N TRP A 29 -7.18 22.48 1.44
CA TRP A 29 -6.84 21.06 1.28
C TRP A 29 -6.15 20.76 -0.07
N LYS A 30 -6.60 21.38 -1.15
CA LYS A 30 -5.99 21.24 -2.48
C LYS A 30 -4.63 21.95 -2.60
N MET A 31 -4.43 23.08 -1.91
CA MET A 31 -3.13 23.78 -1.89
C MET A 31 -2.04 23.03 -1.10
N GLY A 32 -2.40 22.29 -0.05
CA GLY A 32 -1.45 21.50 0.73
C GLY A 32 -0.84 20.29 0.01
N ARG A 33 -1.43 19.85 -1.12
CA ARG A 33 -1.00 18.67 -1.87
C ARG A 33 -0.04 18.94 -3.03
N LYS A 34 0.50 20.15 -3.16
CA LYS A 34 1.45 20.47 -4.26
C LYS A 34 2.90 20.07 -3.99
N LYS A 35 3.21 19.42 -2.88
CA LYS A 35 4.46 18.66 -2.79
C LYS A 35 4.22 17.38 -3.58
N GLY A 36 4.84 17.28 -4.76
CA GLY A 36 4.83 16.05 -5.54
C GLY A 36 5.14 14.88 -4.61
N VAL A 37 4.42 13.78 -4.77
CA VAL A 37 4.80 12.53 -4.10
C VAL A 37 6.26 12.32 -4.47
N PRO A 38 7.19 12.19 -3.50
CA PRO A 38 8.58 11.92 -3.83
C PRO A 38 8.62 10.68 -4.71
N GLU A 39 9.28 10.80 -5.85
CA GLU A 39 9.52 9.66 -6.73
C GLU A 39 10.35 8.66 -5.96
N PHE A 40 9.86 7.45 -5.88
CA PHE A 40 10.45 6.41 -5.07
C PHE A 40 11.40 5.63 -5.98
N ASP A 41 12.65 5.47 -5.58
CA ASP A 41 13.60 4.63 -6.28
C ASP A 41 13.23 3.15 -6.05
N GLU A 42 12.75 2.49 -7.11
CA GLU A 42 12.35 1.08 -7.10
C GLU A 42 13.53 0.16 -7.47
N THR A 43 14.66 0.73 -7.91
CA THR A 43 15.81 -0.05 -8.38
C THR A 43 16.56 -0.68 -7.21
N ALA A 44 17.11 -1.87 -7.43
CA ALA A 44 18.01 -2.48 -6.46
C ALA A 44 19.36 -1.74 -6.46
N PRO A 45 20.09 -1.69 -5.32
CA PRO A 45 21.42 -1.11 -5.26
C PRO A 45 22.38 -1.78 -6.25
N ASP A 46 23.09 -0.99 -7.06
CA ASP A 46 23.99 -1.49 -8.11
C ASP A 46 25.31 -2.02 -7.54
N ASP A 47 25.71 -1.58 -6.35
CA ASP A 47 27.00 -1.88 -5.74
C ASP A 47 27.05 -3.24 -5.01
N PHE A 48 25.94 -3.96 -4.97
CA PHE A 48 25.85 -5.22 -4.23
C PHE A 48 26.37 -6.41 -5.05
N ASP A 49 27.42 -7.10 -4.56
CA ASP A 49 27.95 -8.32 -5.14
C ASP A 49 27.36 -9.56 -4.45
N PRO A 50 26.48 -10.36 -5.13
CA PRO A 50 25.86 -11.54 -4.55
C PRO A 50 26.86 -12.69 -4.31
N ALA A 51 28.03 -12.72 -4.99
CA ALA A 51 29.06 -13.72 -4.78
C ALA A 51 29.81 -13.51 -3.45
N ASN A 52 30.01 -12.22 -3.07
CA ASN A 52 30.70 -11.87 -1.84
C ASN A 52 29.89 -10.84 -1.02
N PRO A 53 28.73 -11.21 -0.45
CA PRO A 53 27.79 -10.27 0.15
C PRO A 53 28.36 -9.51 1.38
N TYR A 54 29.45 -10.00 1.97
CA TYR A 54 30.10 -9.40 3.15
C TYR A 54 31.33 -8.55 2.82
N LYS A 55 31.67 -8.39 1.54
CA LYS A 55 32.82 -7.60 1.10
C LYS A 55 32.63 -6.11 1.44
N ASP A 56 31.44 -5.58 1.16
CA ASP A 56 31.04 -4.23 1.50
C ASP A 56 29.85 -4.27 2.47
N PRO A 57 30.03 -3.87 3.73
CA PRO A 57 28.96 -3.87 4.71
C PRO A 57 27.85 -2.83 4.39
N VAL A 58 28.19 -1.73 3.70
CA VAL A 58 27.22 -0.68 3.34
C VAL A 58 26.30 -1.21 2.24
N ALA A 59 26.85 -1.70 1.15
CA ALA A 59 26.08 -2.27 0.05
C ALA A 59 25.20 -3.47 0.51
N MET A 60 25.69 -4.27 1.46
CA MET A 60 24.88 -5.34 2.08
C MET A 60 23.69 -4.79 2.87
N LEU A 61 23.88 -3.71 3.65
CA LEU A 61 22.77 -3.11 4.41
C LEU A 61 21.73 -2.48 3.48
N GLU A 62 22.17 -1.76 2.45
CA GLU A 62 21.28 -1.15 1.46
C GLU A 62 20.47 -2.22 0.71
N MET A 63 21.10 -3.31 0.30
CA MET A 63 20.40 -4.43 -0.34
C MET A 63 19.41 -5.09 0.62
N ARG A 64 19.76 -5.24 1.89
CA ARG A 64 18.84 -5.77 2.91
C ARG A 64 17.64 -4.86 3.11
N GLU A 65 17.83 -3.56 3.18
CA GLU A 65 16.74 -2.58 3.28
C GLU A 65 15.84 -2.62 2.06
N HIS A 66 16.41 -2.71 0.86
CA HIS A 66 15.65 -2.87 -0.38
C HIS A 66 14.77 -4.12 -0.34
N ILE A 67 15.32 -5.28 0.03
CA ILE A 67 14.56 -6.54 0.11
C ILE A 67 13.43 -6.45 1.14
N VAL A 68 13.67 -5.85 2.30
CA VAL A 68 12.63 -5.66 3.33
C VAL A 68 11.54 -4.75 2.82
N ARG A 69 11.88 -3.66 2.14
CA ARG A 69 10.94 -2.72 1.54
C ARG A 69 10.05 -3.40 0.51
N GLU A 70 10.64 -4.18 -0.42
CA GLU A 70 9.88 -4.92 -1.43
C GLU A 70 8.90 -5.93 -0.78
N LYS A 71 9.32 -6.63 0.26
CA LYS A 71 8.43 -7.50 1.04
C LYS A 71 7.24 -6.74 1.64
N TRP A 72 7.47 -5.55 2.20
CA TRP A 72 6.39 -4.73 2.74
C TRP A 72 5.41 -4.28 1.65
N ILE A 73 5.93 -3.91 0.48
CA ILE A 73 5.12 -3.54 -0.68
C ILE A 73 4.24 -4.72 -1.11
N ASP A 74 4.77 -5.92 -1.17
CA ASP A 74 4.01 -7.11 -1.55
C ASP A 74 2.94 -7.48 -0.50
N ILE A 75 3.24 -7.32 0.79
CA ILE A 75 2.26 -7.48 1.87
C ILE A 75 1.10 -6.49 1.69
N GLU A 76 1.39 -5.22 1.43
CA GLU A 76 0.35 -4.20 1.23
C GLU A 76 -0.45 -4.44 -0.07
N LYS A 77 0.19 -4.87 -1.16
CA LYS A 77 -0.50 -5.31 -2.39
C LYS A 77 -1.48 -6.46 -2.09
N ALA A 78 -1.06 -7.47 -1.31
CA ALA A 78 -1.92 -8.57 -0.90
C ALA A 78 -3.10 -8.11 -0.02
N LYS A 79 -2.89 -7.16 0.90
CA LYS A 79 -3.98 -6.57 1.71
C LYS A 79 -5.00 -5.85 0.83
N ILE A 80 -4.55 -5.06 -0.14
CA ILE A 80 -5.42 -4.36 -1.09
C ILE A 80 -6.24 -5.36 -1.91
N LEU A 81 -5.63 -6.43 -2.41
CA LEU A 81 -6.34 -7.49 -3.13
C LEU A 81 -7.38 -8.19 -2.26
N ARG A 82 -7.06 -8.48 -1.00
CA ARG A 82 -8.01 -9.03 -0.04
C ARG A 82 -9.24 -8.16 0.15
N ASP A 83 -9.03 -6.85 0.27
CA ASP A 83 -10.14 -5.92 0.46
C ASP A 83 -10.98 -5.78 -0.81
N LYS A 84 -10.37 -5.83 -2.01
CA LYS A 84 -11.08 -5.91 -3.29
C LYS A 84 -11.94 -7.19 -3.38
N VAL A 85 -11.41 -8.34 -2.96
CA VAL A 85 -12.18 -9.61 -2.91
C VAL A 85 -13.37 -9.49 -1.97
N ARG A 86 -13.16 -8.95 -0.75
CA ARG A 86 -14.25 -8.72 0.22
C ARG A 86 -15.34 -7.81 -0.32
N TRP A 87 -14.95 -6.75 -1.01
CA TRP A 87 -15.88 -5.80 -1.61
C TRP A 87 -16.68 -6.45 -2.75
N CYS A 88 -15.99 -7.15 -3.66
CA CYS A 88 -16.63 -7.90 -4.73
C CYS A 88 -17.66 -8.89 -4.19
N TYR A 89 -17.31 -9.65 -3.14
CA TYR A 89 -18.21 -10.59 -2.48
C TYR A 89 -19.49 -9.94 -1.96
N ARG A 90 -19.38 -8.73 -1.36
CA ARG A 90 -20.54 -7.99 -0.85
C ARG A 90 -21.46 -7.48 -1.95
N ILE A 91 -20.90 -7.04 -3.09
CA ILE A 91 -21.68 -6.49 -4.20
C ILE A 91 -22.39 -7.62 -4.97
N GLU A 92 -21.66 -8.68 -5.31
CA GLU A 92 -22.16 -9.73 -6.22
C GLU A 92 -23.04 -10.77 -5.50
N GLY A 93 -23.07 -10.82 -4.19
CA GLY A 93 -23.90 -11.70 -3.41
C GLY A 93 -23.81 -13.16 -3.87
N VAL A 94 -24.90 -13.72 -4.40
CA VAL A 94 -24.99 -15.14 -4.82
C VAL A 94 -24.02 -15.47 -5.96
N ASN A 95 -23.76 -14.54 -6.85
CA ASN A 95 -22.93 -14.76 -8.05
C ASN A 95 -21.43 -14.56 -7.82
N HIS A 96 -21.00 -14.31 -6.59
CA HIS A 96 -19.61 -14.00 -6.23
C HIS A 96 -18.60 -15.08 -6.68
N LEU A 97 -18.98 -16.35 -6.67
CA LEU A 97 -18.09 -17.45 -7.04
C LEU A 97 -17.56 -17.33 -8.48
N GLN A 98 -18.41 -16.88 -9.40
CA GLN A 98 -18.03 -16.73 -10.80
C GLN A 98 -17.36 -15.38 -11.07
N LYS A 99 -17.98 -14.29 -10.61
CA LYS A 99 -17.53 -12.92 -10.90
C LYS A 99 -16.26 -12.52 -10.18
N CYS A 100 -16.08 -12.95 -8.92
CA CYS A 100 -14.92 -12.59 -8.12
C CYS A 100 -13.74 -13.56 -8.29
N ARG A 101 -13.88 -14.64 -9.06
CA ARG A 101 -12.87 -15.69 -9.23
C ARG A 101 -11.50 -15.16 -9.64
N HIS A 102 -11.45 -14.17 -10.53
CA HIS A 102 -10.20 -13.58 -10.99
C HIS A 102 -9.45 -12.84 -9.86
N LEU A 103 -10.17 -12.10 -9.00
CA LEU A 103 -9.58 -11.42 -7.85
C LEU A 103 -9.07 -12.42 -6.81
N VAL A 104 -9.80 -13.53 -6.60
CA VAL A 104 -9.36 -14.59 -5.68
C VAL A 104 -8.07 -15.22 -6.15
N ARG A 105 -7.93 -15.50 -7.46
CA ARG A 105 -6.68 -16.03 -8.02
C ARG A 105 -5.52 -15.07 -7.82
N GLN A 106 -5.69 -13.79 -8.15
CA GLN A 106 -4.68 -12.76 -7.91
C GLN A 106 -4.28 -12.68 -6.44
N TYR A 107 -5.23 -12.74 -5.52
CA TYR A 107 -4.96 -12.73 -4.09
C TYR A 107 -4.17 -13.96 -3.64
N LEU A 108 -4.55 -15.16 -4.10
CA LEU A 108 -3.84 -16.39 -3.78
C LEU A 108 -2.42 -16.39 -4.32
N ASP A 109 -2.21 -15.89 -5.54
CA ASP A 109 -0.88 -15.76 -6.15
C ASP A 109 -0.02 -14.75 -5.37
N ALA A 110 -0.59 -13.61 -4.99
CA ALA A 110 0.12 -12.60 -4.19
C ALA A 110 0.50 -13.08 -2.78
N THR A 111 -0.24 -14.05 -2.21
CA THR A 111 0.04 -14.58 -0.87
C THR A 111 0.96 -15.79 -0.83
N ARG A 112 1.37 -16.35 -1.98
CA ARG A 112 2.21 -17.56 -2.02
C ARG A 112 3.54 -17.43 -1.29
N GLY A 113 4.18 -16.24 -1.37
CA GLY A 113 5.47 -15.94 -0.73
C GLY A 113 5.37 -15.29 0.64
N ILE A 114 4.15 -15.01 1.12
CA ILE A 114 3.90 -14.25 2.34
C ILE A 114 3.25 -15.14 3.39
N GLY A 115 3.68 -15.04 4.64
CA GLY A 115 3.05 -15.72 5.76
C GLY A 115 4.01 -16.50 6.64
N TRP A 116 3.47 -17.06 7.70
CA TRP A 116 4.24 -17.78 8.71
C TRP A 116 5.12 -18.89 8.11
N GLY A 117 6.39 -18.88 8.46
CA GLY A 117 7.35 -19.88 7.98
C GLY A 117 7.89 -19.67 6.57
N LYS A 118 7.41 -18.66 5.84
CA LYS A 118 7.87 -18.31 4.48
C LYS A 118 8.85 -17.14 4.46
N GLU A 119 9.13 -16.56 5.62
CA GLU A 119 10.01 -15.40 5.79
C GLU A 119 11.44 -15.84 6.08
N GLY A 120 12.03 -16.64 5.19
CA GLY A 120 13.44 -16.97 5.26
C GLY A 120 14.32 -15.78 4.82
N ARG A 121 15.62 -15.86 5.15
CA ARG A 121 16.62 -14.94 4.61
C ARG A 121 16.62 -15.07 3.08
N HIS A 122 16.63 -13.91 2.37
CA HIS A 122 16.63 -13.92 0.91
C HIS A 122 17.88 -14.64 0.36
N PRO A 123 17.76 -15.47 -0.70
CA PRO A 123 18.89 -16.25 -1.23
C PRO A 123 20.12 -15.41 -1.61
N SER A 124 19.91 -14.19 -2.13
CA SER A 124 21.01 -13.29 -2.50
C SER A 124 21.91 -12.89 -1.33
N LEU A 125 21.41 -12.97 -0.11
CA LEU A 125 22.16 -12.65 1.11
C LEU A 125 22.93 -13.85 1.72
N HIS A 126 22.79 -15.04 1.15
CA HIS A 126 23.46 -16.24 1.68
C HIS A 126 24.91 -16.41 1.20
N GLY A 127 25.29 -15.70 0.15
CA GLY A 127 26.54 -15.95 -0.55
C GLY A 127 26.50 -17.22 -1.41
N PRO A 128 27.60 -17.57 -2.07
CA PRO A 128 27.68 -18.77 -2.88
C PRO A 128 27.50 -20.01 -1.98
N LYS A 129 26.68 -20.96 -2.43
CA LYS A 129 26.61 -22.28 -1.79
C LYS A 129 27.93 -22.96 -1.96
N VAL A 130 28.60 -23.27 -0.88
CA VAL A 130 29.74 -24.18 -0.90
C VAL A 130 29.13 -25.56 -1.20
N GLU A 131 29.37 -26.08 -2.39
CA GLU A 131 29.07 -27.50 -2.69
C GLU A 131 29.99 -28.31 -1.79
N GLU A 132 29.42 -29.00 -0.82
CA GLU A 132 30.16 -30.00 -0.05
C GLU A 132 30.60 -31.07 -1.05
N VAL A 133 31.90 -31.08 -1.38
CA VAL A 133 32.49 -32.16 -2.15
C VAL A 133 32.44 -33.36 -1.22
N GLU A 134 31.49 -34.29 -1.50
CA GLU A 134 31.48 -35.60 -0.88
C GLU A 134 32.81 -36.24 -1.25
N SER A 135 33.69 -36.30 -0.28
CA SER A 135 34.94 -37.10 -0.38
C SER A 135 34.59 -38.58 -0.28
N ASP A 136 34.62 -39.26 -1.41
CA ASP A 136 34.65 -40.72 -1.46
C ASP A 136 35.84 -41.31 -0.71
#